data_c2bb91039637847736e7209ac503c886
#
_entry.id   c2bb91039637847736e7209ac503c886
#
_cell.length_a   1.000
_cell.length_b   1.000
_cell.length_c   1.000
_cell.angle_alpha   90.00
_cell.angle_beta   90.00
_cell.angle_gamma   90.00
#
_symmetry.space_group_name_H-M   'P 1'
#
loop_
_entity.id
_entity.type
_entity.pdbx_description
1 polymer ?
#
loop_
_entity_poly.entity_id
_entity_poly.type
_entity_poly.pdbx_seq_one_letter_code
_entity_poly.pdbx_strand_id
1 'polypeptide(L)'
;FTQAGPGSVPEVSRPEFCNDCGHCLLVCPVGAIRHRNLEGRAITEVEKDLLPSFRQVQEMVRARRSIRNFLDKPVEREMIEKVVDAARFAPSAKNTQSTRFIAVDNGETLRRIASMTAAWLGRSAKKLRNPLVRAVYLMRGLTTKEEYSRWIGQFELTARNMEKGIDTILYRAPALVLFHADRRVRFAEANANLALQNATFAA
;
A
#
# COMPACT_ATOMS: atom_id res chain seq x y z
N PHE A 1 13.51 -7.50 27.42
CA PHE A 1 14.41 -8.42 28.12
C PHE A 1 15.39 -7.66 28.98
N THR A 2 15.68 -8.18 30.15
CA THR A 2 16.74 -7.74 31.05
C THR A 2 17.70 -8.90 31.31
N GLN A 3 18.98 -8.59 31.54
CA GLN A 3 20.00 -9.55 31.89
C GLN A 3 20.78 -9.05 33.08
N ALA A 4 20.94 -9.85 34.12
CA ALA A 4 21.60 -9.46 35.37
C ALA A 4 23.11 -9.25 35.19
N GLY A 5 23.73 -9.89 34.19
CA GLY A 5 25.16 -9.75 33.85
C GLY A 5 25.56 -10.68 32.72
N PRO A 6 26.79 -10.57 32.22
CA PRO A 6 27.29 -11.44 31.16
C PRO A 6 27.15 -12.93 31.54
N GLY A 7 26.53 -13.73 30.66
CA GLY A 7 26.32 -15.17 30.87
C GLY A 7 25.06 -15.55 31.67
N SER A 8 24.33 -14.61 32.29
CA SER A 8 23.04 -14.90 32.91
C SER A 8 21.95 -15.11 31.87
N VAL A 9 20.90 -15.87 32.22
CA VAL A 9 19.75 -16.11 31.36
C VAL A 9 18.93 -14.80 31.25
N PRO A 10 18.62 -14.33 30.02
CA PRO A 10 17.77 -13.15 29.86
C PRO A 10 16.34 -13.42 30.31
N GLU A 11 15.74 -12.48 31.03
CA GLU A 11 14.36 -12.56 31.49
C GLU A 11 13.46 -11.57 30.75
N VAL A 12 12.19 -11.93 30.54
CA VAL A 12 11.18 -11.06 29.97
C VAL A 12 10.64 -10.13 31.06
N SER A 13 11.14 -8.89 31.11
CA SER A 13 10.81 -7.95 32.17
C SER A 13 9.53 -7.13 31.92
N ARG A 14 9.13 -6.95 30.66
CA ARG A 14 7.97 -6.12 30.26
C ARG A 14 7.22 -6.73 29.08
N PRO A 15 6.51 -7.84 29.28
CA PRO A 15 5.78 -8.53 28.21
C PRO A 15 4.65 -7.66 27.61
N GLU A 16 4.10 -6.71 28.38
CA GLU A 16 3.04 -5.81 27.95
C GLU A 16 3.45 -4.83 26.84
N PHE A 17 4.74 -4.62 26.66
CA PHE A 17 5.28 -3.81 25.56
C PHE A 17 5.63 -4.61 24.31
N CYS A 18 5.39 -5.93 24.31
CA CYS A 18 5.63 -6.76 23.15
C CYS A 18 4.69 -6.38 22.00
N ASN A 19 5.26 -6.16 20.82
CA ASN A 19 4.53 -5.87 19.58
C ASN A 19 4.64 -6.99 18.54
N ASP A 20 4.96 -8.20 18.99
CA ASP A 20 5.07 -9.41 18.17
C ASP A 20 5.99 -9.28 16.96
N CYS A 21 7.05 -8.45 17.05
CA CYS A 21 7.96 -8.21 15.91
C CYS A 21 8.89 -9.39 15.60
N GLY A 22 9.00 -10.40 16.47
CA GLY A 22 9.84 -11.56 16.27
C GLY A 22 11.35 -11.32 16.44
N HIS A 23 11.78 -10.07 16.70
CA HIS A 23 13.22 -9.75 16.77
C HIS A 23 14.00 -10.60 17.77
N CYS A 24 13.43 -10.87 18.94
CA CYS A 24 14.03 -11.71 19.96
C CYS A 24 14.29 -13.17 19.47
N LEU A 25 13.40 -13.70 18.63
CA LEU A 25 13.58 -15.02 18.01
C LEU A 25 14.74 -15.03 17.02
N LEU A 26 14.84 -13.96 16.21
CA LEU A 26 15.85 -13.84 15.15
C LEU A 26 17.27 -13.64 15.68
N VAL A 27 17.42 -12.98 16.84
CA VAL A 27 18.74 -12.70 17.43
C VAL A 27 19.25 -13.79 18.37
N CYS A 28 18.41 -14.77 18.73
CA CYS A 28 18.79 -15.85 19.63
C CYS A 28 19.65 -16.88 18.90
N PRO A 29 20.96 -17.00 19.21
CA PRO A 29 21.86 -17.86 18.45
C PRO A 29 21.61 -19.35 18.62
N VAL A 30 20.88 -19.72 19.68
CA VAL A 30 20.57 -21.11 20.02
C VAL A 30 19.08 -21.46 19.90
N GLY A 31 18.28 -20.54 19.35
CA GLY A 31 16.84 -20.77 19.14
C GLY A 31 16.04 -21.07 20.42
N ALA A 32 16.50 -20.61 21.58
CA ALA A 32 15.90 -20.93 22.88
C ALA A 32 14.60 -20.16 23.17
N ILE A 33 14.31 -19.14 22.40
CA ILE A 33 13.15 -18.27 22.64
C ILE A 33 11.94 -18.82 21.91
N ARG A 34 10.83 -18.98 22.64
CA ARG A 34 9.50 -19.29 22.08
C ARG A 34 8.59 -18.10 22.27
N HIS A 35 7.74 -17.84 21.28
CA HIS A 35 6.83 -16.70 21.29
C HIS A 35 5.40 -17.14 20.95
N ARG A 36 4.49 -17.08 21.93
CA ARG A 36 3.12 -17.59 21.83
C ARG A 36 2.40 -17.15 20.55
N ASN A 37 2.47 -15.87 20.20
CA ASN A 37 1.73 -15.30 19.07
C ASN A 37 2.40 -15.59 17.71
N LEU A 38 3.62 -16.12 17.71
CA LEU A 38 4.39 -16.45 16.50
C LEU A 38 4.60 -17.97 16.37
N GLU A 39 4.05 -18.75 17.29
CA GLU A 39 4.10 -20.21 17.25
C GLU A 39 3.39 -20.72 15.98
N GLY A 40 4.02 -21.68 15.28
CA GLY A 40 3.49 -22.21 14.02
C GLY A 40 3.63 -21.29 12.79
N ARG A 41 4.16 -20.08 12.92
CA ARG A 41 4.54 -19.26 11.78
C ARG A 41 5.90 -19.71 11.27
N ALA A 42 5.99 -19.98 9.97
CA ALA A 42 7.28 -20.24 9.33
C ALA A 42 8.13 -18.97 9.40
N ILE A 43 9.23 -19.03 10.16
CA ILE A 43 10.28 -18.02 10.12
C ILE A 43 11.26 -18.50 9.06
N THR A 44 11.23 -17.87 7.89
CA THR A 44 12.14 -18.20 6.80
C THR A 44 13.43 -17.39 6.97
N GLU A 45 14.55 -18.06 6.95
CA GLU A 45 15.85 -17.40 6.95
C GLU A 45 16.05 -16.64 5.65
N VAL A 46 16.67 -15.46 5.75
CA VAL A 46 16.99 -14.65 4.56
C VAL A 46 18.15 -15.28 3.82
N GLU A 47 17.95 -15.59 2.55
CA GLU A 47 18.99 -16.08 1.65
C GLU A 47 19.91 -14.93 1.26
N LYS A 48 21.05 -14.82 1.96
CA LYS A 48 21.98 -13.69 1.82
C LYS A 48 22.52 -13.53 0.39
N ASP A 49 22.68 -14.62 -0.33
CA ASP A 49 23.20 -14.64 -1.70
C ASP A 49 22.19 -14.08 -2.71
N LEU A 50 20.91 -14.03 -2.35
CA LEU A 50 19.84 -13.42 -3.16
C LEU A 50 19.62 -11.93 -2.86
N LEU A 51 20.30 -11.39 -1.85
CA LEU A 51 20.18 -9.96 -1.55
C LEU A 51 20.79 -9.12 -2.67
N PRO A 52 20.07 -8.11 -3.18
CA PRO A 52 20.56 -7.26 -4.25
C PRO A 52 21.72 -6.38 -3.76
N SER A 53 22.71 -6.14 -4.63
CA SER A 53 23.71 -5.12 -4.41
C SER A 53 23.11 -3.72 -4.41
N PHE A 54 23.80 -2.74 -3.81
CA PHE A 54 23.36 -1.34 -3.84
C PHE A 54 23.04 -0.86 -5.26
N ARG A 55 23.83 -1.22 -6.25
CA ARG A 55 23.62 -0.84 -7.66
C ARG A 55 22.31 -1.41 -8.20
N GLN A 56 21.99 -2.67 -7.91
CA GLN A 56 20.72 -3.30 -8.33
C GLN A 56 19.53 -2.63 -7.69
N VAL A 57 19.59 -2.33 -6.37
CA VAL A 57 18.51 -1.58 -5.68
C VAL A 57 18.35 -0.18 -6.29
N GLN A 58 19.46 0.52 -6.56
CA GLN A 58 19.41 1.85 -7.17
C GLN A 58 18.73 1.83 -8.54
N GLU A 59 19.07 0.88 -9.41
CA GLU A 59 18.45 0.76 -10.73
C GLU A 59 16.96 0.37 -10.62
N MET A 60 16.59 -0.53 -9.73
CA MET A 60 15.18 -0.87 -9.45
C MET A 60 14.37 0.36 -9.05
N VAL A 61 14.89 1.18 -8.13
CA VAL A 61 14.22 2.42 -7.68
C VAL A 61 14.11 3.43 -8.83
N ARG A 62 15.17 3.58 -9.65
CA ARG A 62 15.20 4.51 -10.79
C ARG A 62 14.33 4.06 -11.96
N ALA A 63 14.18 2.76 -12.16
CA ALA A 63 13.43 2.19 -13.28
C ALA A 63 11.91 2.34 -13.11
N ARG A 64 11.40 2.34 -11.87
CA ARG A 64 9.97 2.42 -11.59
C ARG A 64 9.31 3.63 -12.26
N ARG A 65 8.24 3.37 -13.02
CA ARG A 65 7.41 4.39 -13.69
C ARG A 65 5.93 4.11 -13.48
N SER A 66 5.11 5.13 -13.62
CA SER A 66 3.65 5.00 -13.66
C SER A 66 3.23 4.56 -15.07
N ILE A 67 3.20 3.25 -15.30
CA ILE A 67 2.77 2.68 -16.58
C ILE A 67 1.26 2.77 -16.67
N ARG A 68 0.75 3.25 -17.82
CA ARG A 68 -0.69 3.42 -18.10
C ARG A 68 -1.08 2.86 -19.47
N ASN A 69 -0.30 1.94 -19.96
CA ASN A 69 -0.55 1.20 -21.20
C ASN A 69 -0.37 -0.28 -20.87
N PHE A 70 -1.48 -0.99 -20.77
CA PHE A 70 -1.53 -2.38 -20.38
C PHE A 70 -1.84 -3.25 -21.59
N LEU A 71 -1.32 -4.47 -21.58
CA LEU A 71 -1.69 -5.48 -22.54
C LEU A 71 -3.13 -5.95 -22.26
N ASP A 72 -3.87 -6.25 -23.32
CA ASP A 72 -5.19 -6.89 -23.22
C ASP A 72 -5.00 -8.40 -22.98
N LYS A 73 -4.47 -8.73 -21.81
CA LYS A 73 -4.17 -10.08 -21.38
C LYS A 73 -4.49 -10.23 -19.88
N PRO A 74 -5.20 -11.28 -19.48
CA PRO A 74 -5.43 -11.56 -18.06
C PRO A 74 -4.11 -11.71 -17.31
N VAL A 75 -4.10 -11.26 -16.07
CA VAL A 75 -2.98 -11.48 -15.12
C VAL A 75 -3.23 -12.80 -14.42
N GLU A 76 -2.25 -13.68 -14.43
CA GLU A 76 -2.32 -14.95 -13.74
C GLU A 76 -2.39 -14.71 -12.22
N ARG A 77 -3.23 -15.47 -11.52
CA ARG A 77 -3.43 -15.34 -10.09
C ARG A 77 -2.13 -15.43 -9.31
N GLU A 78 -1.24 -16.33 -9.69
CA GLU A 78 0.07 -16.50 -9.07
C GLU A 78 0.91 -15.21 -9.10
N MET A 79 0.83 -14.43 -10.18
CA MET A 79 1.54 -13.15 -10.29
C MET A 79 0.96 -12.12 -9.32
N ILE A 80 -0.36 -12.07 -9.18
CA ILE A 80 -1.01 -11.18 -8.20
C ILE A 80 -0.61 -11.58 -6.78
N GLU A 81 -0.59 -12.88 -6.48
CA GLU A 81 -0.19 -13.41 -5.18
C GLU A 81 1.27 -13.05 -4.83
N LYS A 82 2.20 -13.13 -5.79
CA LYS A 82 3.60 -12.70 -5.62
C LYS A 82 3.71 -11.21 -5.28
N VAL A 83 2.96 -10.37 -5.97
CA VAL A 83 2.95 -8.91 -5.70
C VAL A 83 2.39 -8.62 -4.30
N VAL A 84 1.31 -9.30 -3.90
CA VAL A 84 0.73 -9.16 -2.56
C VAL A 84 1.68 -9.72 -1.50
N ASP A 85 2.38 -10.83 -1.77
CA ASP A 85 3.36 -11.39 -0.85
C ASP A 85 4.52 -10.41 -0.60
N ALA A 86 5.06 -9.79 -1.64
CA ALA A 86 6.07 -8.73 -1.49
C ALA A 86 5.54 -7.54 -0.67
N ALA A 87 4.29 -7.14 -0.91
CA ALA A 87 3.66 -6.04 -0.19
C ALA A 87 3.53 -6.28 1.32
N ARG A 88 3.22 -7.52 1.74
CA ARG A 88 3.00 -7.86 3.16
C ARG A 88 4.27 -7.76 4.01
N PHE A 89 5.46 -7.78 3.41
CA PHE A 89 6.73 -7.58 4.11
C PHE A 89 7.06 -6.11 4.39
N ALA A 90 6.20 -5.19 4.00
CA ALA A 90 6.40 -3.78 4.32
C ALA A 90 6.39 -3.55 5.83
N PRO A 91 7.30 -2.71 6.35
CA PRO A 91 7.29 -2.35 7.76
C PRO A 91 5.98 -1.62 8.11
N SER A 92 5.52 -1.82 9.34
CA SER A 92 4.35 -1.11 9.87
C SER A 92 4.63 -0.55 11.26
N ALA A 93 4.07 0.61 11.58
CA ALA A 93 4.26 1.23 12.88
C ALA A 93 3.84 0.29 14.00
N LYS A 94 4.73 0.05 14.97
CA LYS A 94 4.54 -0.91 16.08
C LYS A 94 4.18 -2.32 15.61
N ASN A 95 4.62 -2.71 14.43
CA ASN A 95 4.32 -4.01 13.83
C ASN A 95 2.81 -4.34 13.78
N THR A 96 1.97 -3.33 13.51
CA THR A 96 0.51 -3.51 13.49
C THR A 96 0.02 -4.39 12.35
N GLN A 97 0.79 -4.51 11.27
CA GLN A 97 0.46 -5.30 10.08
C GLN A 97 -1.00 -5.10 9.62
N SER A 98 -1.44 -3.84 9.69
CA SER A 98 -2.85 -3.45 9.54
C SER A 98 -3.34 -3.37 8.10
N THR A 99 -2.43 -3.37 7.13
CA THR A 99 -2.78 -3.29 5.71
C THR A 99 -3.42 -4.60 5.24
N ARG A 100 -4.53 -4.48 4.52
CA ARG A 100 -5.27 -5.56 3.89
C ARG A 100 -5.30 -5.33 2.39
N PHE A 101 -5.49 -6.40 1.64
CA PHE A 101 -5.42 -6.39 0.18
C PHE A 101 -6.70 -6.96 -0.41
N ILE A 102 -7.21 -6.33 -1.45
CA ILE A 102 -8.31 -6.84 -2.27
C ILE A 102 -7.82 -6.84 -3.70
N ALA A 103 -7.69 -8.03 -4.30
CA ALA A 103 -7.38 -8.18 -5.71
C ALA A 103 -8.66 -8.34 -6.53
N VAL A 104 -8.74 -7.63 -7.65
CA VAL A 104 -9.85 -7.69 -8.60
C VAL A 104 -9.26 -7.93 -9.98
N ASP A 105 -9.62 -9.03 -10.60
CA ASP A 105 -9.19 -9.47 -11.95
C ASP A 105 -10.36 -9.70 -12.92
N ASN A 106 -11.59 -9.49 -12.44
CA ASN A 106 -12.78 -9.58 -13.26
C ASN A 106 -13.00 -8.30 -14.07
N GLY A 107 -12.93 -8.39 -15.39
CA GLY A 107 -13.00 -7.25 -16.31
C GLY A 107 -14.31 -6.45 -16.23
N GLU A 108 -15.45 -7.08 -15.93
CA GLU A 108 -16.71 -6.37 -15.74
C GLU A 108 -16.66 -5.52 -14.46
N THR A 109 -16.17 -6.10 -13.37
CA THR A 109 -16.00 -5.39 -12.09
C THR A 109 -15.02 -4.22 -12.23
N LEU A 110 -13.91 -4.40 -12.95
CA LEU A 110 -12.94 -3.33 -13.22
C LEU A 110 -13.58 -2.18 -14.00
N ARG A 111 -14.33 -2.46 -15.09
CA ARG A 111 -15.07 -1.46 -15.84
C ARG A 111 -16.10 -0.72 -14.98
N ARG A 112 -16.80 -1.46 -14.12
CA ARG A 112 -17.77 -0.88 -13.18
C ARG A 112 -17.09 0.07 -12.17
N ILE A 113 -15.96 -0.32 -11.59
CA ILE A 113 -15.16 0.52 -10.68
C ILE A 113 -14.74 1.80 -11.40
N ALA A 114 -14.17 1.69 -12.61
CA ALA A 114 -13.75 2.85 -13.39
C ALA A 114 -14.92 3.80 -13.69
N SER A 115 -16.06 3.27 -14.16
CA SER A 115 -17.24 4.06 -14.47
C SER A 115 -17.83 4.75 -13.25
N MET A 116 -17.95 4.03 -12.13
CA MET A 116 -18.47 4.60 -10.88
C MET A 116 -17.54 5.72 -10.35
N THR A 117 -16.23 5.52 -10.45
CA THR A 117 -15.23 6.51 -10.04
C THR A 117 -15.32 7.77 -10.90
N ALA A 118 -15.38 7.62 -12.22
CA ALA A 118 -15.52 8.76 -13.14
C ALA A 118 -16.83 9.53 -12.90
N ALA A 119 -17.94 8.83 -12.68
CA ALA A 119 -19.22 9.44 -12.35
C ALA A 119 -19.17 10.20 -11.01
N TRP A 120 -18.50 9.65 -10.01
CA TRP A 120 -18.29 10.33 -8.72
C TRP A 120 -17.42 11.59 -8.89
N LEU A 121 -16.35 11.55 -9.68
CA LEU A 121 -15.52 12.71 -9.99
C LEU A 121 -16.34 13.81 -10.69
N GLY A 122 -17.16 13.47 -11.69
CA GLY A 122 -18.03 14.41 -12.36
C GLY A 122 -19.03 15.09 -11.42
N ARG A 123 -19.66 14.34 -10.50
CA ARG A 123 -20.51 14.92 -9.46
C ARG A 123 -19.74 15.81 -8.50
N SER A 124 -18.54 15.41 -8.14
CA SER A 124 -17.64 16.18 -7.27
C SER A 124 -17.22 17.50 -7.92
N ALA A 125 -16.88 17.50 -9.20
CA ALA A 125 -16.58 18.73 -9.94
C ALA A 125 -17.72 19.73 -9.91
N LYS A 126 -18.98 19.26 -10.11
CA LYS A 126 -20.18 20.11 -10.01
C LYS A 126 -20.32 20.74 -8.61
N LYS A 127 -20.07 19.98 -7.54
CA LYS A 127 -20.10 20.49 -6.16
C LYS A 127 -19.00 21.52 -5.91
N LEU A 128 -17.79 21.25 -6.40
CA LEU A 128 -16.64 22.15 -6.26
C LEU A 128 -16.81 23.47 -7.02
N ARG A 129 -17.67 23.54 -8.02
CA ARG A 129 -18.01 24.81 -8.71
C ARG A 129 -18.81 25.78 -7.84
N ASN A 130 -19.40 25.31 -6.75
CA ASN A 130 -20.14 26.17 -5.82
C ASN A 130 -19.19 27.16 -5.16
N PRO A 131 -19.47 28.49 -5.25
CA PRO A 131 -18.59 29.54 -4.72
C PRO A 131 -18.42 29.45 -3.19
N LEU A 132 -19.44 29.01 -2.45
CA LEU A 132 -19.35 28.81 -1.00
C LEU A 132 -18.39 27.67 -0.65
N VAL A 133 -18.45 26.56 -1.36
CA VAL A 133 -17.54 25.43 -1.20
C VAL A 133 -16.12 25.88 -1.51
N ARG A 134 -15.91 26.60 -2.62
CA ARG A 134 -14.60 27.16 -2.99
C ARG A 134 -14.04 28.06 -1.90
N ALA A 135 -14.88 28.97 -1.37
CA ALA A 135 -14.45 29.88 -0.31
C ALA A 135 -13.98 29.13 0.94
N VAL A 136 -14.71 28.07 1.35
CA VAL A 136 -14.32 27.24 2.51
C VAL A 136 -12.96 26.56 2.28
N TYR A 137 -12.70 25.97 1.11
CA TYR A 137 -11.43 25.33 0.81
C TYR A 137 -10.26 26.31 0.84
N LEU A 138 -10.43 27.50 0.27
CA LEU A 138 -9.40 28.54 0.22
C LEU A 138 -9.16 29.18 1.60
N MET A 139 -10.22 29.50 2.35
CA MET A 139 -10.10 30.09 3.68
C MET A 139 -9.44 29.14 4.69
N ARG A 140 -9.67 27.84 4.56
CA ARG A 140 -9.02 26.83 5.41
C ARG A 140 -7.60 26.46 4.96
N GLY A 141 -7.07 27.09 3.93
CA GLY A 141 -5.73 26.80 3.40
C GLY A 141 -5.57 25.36 2.88
N LEU A 142 -6.69 24.69 2.48
CA LEU A 142 -6.65 23.31 2.03
C LEU A 142 -6.10 23.18 0.61
N THR A 143 -6.04 24.25 -0.14
CA THR A 143 -5.54 24.30 -1.54
C THR A 143 -5.33 25.73 -1.99
N THR A 144 -4.60 25.94 -3.10
CA THR A 144 -4.50 27.24 -3.80
C THR A 144 -5.63 27.39 -4.83
N LYS A 145 -5.83 28.61 -5.35
CA LYS A 145 -6.82 28.87 -6.42
C LYS A 145 -6.51 28.09 -7.69
N GLU A 146 -5.23 27.99 -8.02
CA GLU A 146 -4.72 27.29 -9.19
C GLU A 146 -4.94 25.80 -9.09
N GLU A 147 -4.59 25.21 -7.96
CA GLU A 147 -4.82 23.78 -7.69
C GLU A 147 -6.30 23.44 -7.67
N TYR A 148 -7.13 24.25 -7.01
CA TYR A 148 -8.57 24.05 -6.97
C TYR A 148 -9.19 24.05 -8.37
N SER A 149 -8.79 24.99 -9.21
CA SER A 149 -9.27 25.07 -10.60
C SER A 149 -8.79 23.89 -11.43
N ARG A 150 -7.56 23.42 -11.19
CA ARG A 150 -6.99 22.24 -11.84
C ARG A 150 -7.75 20.97 -11.47
N TRP A 151 -8.11 20.78 -10.19
CA TRP A 151 -8.91 19.63 -9.76
C TRP A 151 -10.26 19.57 -10.49
N ILE A 152 -10.98 20.69 -10.56
CA ILE A 152 -12.27 20.73 -11.26
C ILE A 152 -12.07 20.32 -12.72
N GLY A 153 -11.09 20.91 -13.41
CA GLY A 153 -10.82 20.62 -14.81
C GLY A 153 -10.45 19.15 -15.05
N GLN A 154 -9.62 18.56 -14.19
CA GLN A 154 -9.24 17.14 -14.26
C GLN A 154 -10.43 16.22 -14.02
N PHE A 155 -11.27 16.50 -13.02
CA PHE A 155 -12.44 15.69 -12.70
C PHE A 155 -13.46 15.71 -13.84
N GLU A 156 -13.70 16.87 -14.45
CA GLU A 156 -14.59 17.00 -15.61
C GLU A 156 -14.03 16.30 -16.84
N LEU A 157 -12.72 16.42 -17.07
CA LEU A 157 -12.07 15.76 -18.20
C LEU A 157 -12.18 14.24 -18.06
N THR A 158 -11.93 13.70 -16.86
CA THR A 158 -12.04 12.27 -16.57
C THR A 158 -13.47 11.78 -16.81
N ALA A 159 -14.47 12.51 -16.31
CA ALA A 159 -15.88 12.14 -16.53
C ALA A 159 -16.26 12.13 -18.02
N ARG A 160 -15.87 13.18 -18.76
CA ARG A 160 -16.11 13.27 -20.22
C ARG A 160 -15.37 12.21 -21.02
N ASN A 161 -14.15 11.85 -20.63
CA ASN A 161 -13.39 10.78 -21.28
C ASN A 161 -14.11 9.44 -21.11
N MET A 162 -14.59 9.15 -19.91
CA MET A 162 -15.35 7.92 -19.65
C MET A 162 -16.63 7.83 -20.48
N GLU A 163 -17.36 8.94 -20.65
CA GLU A 163 -18.56 9.02 -21.54
C GLU A 163 -18.21 8.70 -23.01
N LYS A 164 -16.98 8.99 -23.43
CA LYS A 164 -16.45 8.66 -24.75
C LYS A 164 -15.84 7.26 -24.86
N GLY A 165 -15.94 6.45 -23.80
CA GLY A 165 -15.35 5.10 -23.72
C GLY A 165 -13.84 5.10 -23.47
N ILE A 166 -13.26 6.24 -23.07
CA ILE A 166 -11.82 6.36 -22.75
C ILE A 166 -11.66 6.23 -21.24
N ASP A 167 -11.13 5.10 -20.79
CA ASP A 167 -10.84 4.85 -19.37
C ASP A 167 -9.52 5.54 -18.99
N THR A 168 -9.62 6.62 -18.22
CA THR A 168 -8.49 7.35 -17.62
C THR A 168 -8.38 7.11 -16.11
N ILE A 169 -9.15 6.18 -15.56
CA ILE A 169 -9.09 5.74 -14.15
C ILE A 169 -8.16 4.54 -14.02
N LEU A 170 -8.50 3.42 -14.67
CA LEU A 170 -7.73 2.18 -14.63
C LEU A 170 -6.91 1.93 -15.90
N TYR A 171 -7.10 2.76 -16.94
CA TYR A 171 -6.41 2.60 -18.23
C TYR A 171 -6.60 1.21 -18.85
N ARG A 172 -7.74 0.58 -18.61
CA ARG A 172 -8.06 -0.80 -18.99
C ARG A 172 -7.10 -1.84 -18.40
N ALA A 173 -6.54 -1.56 -17.23
CA ALA A 173 -5.69 -2.52 -16.53
C ALA A 173 -6.43 -3.84 -16.33
N PRO A 174 -5.79 -5.00 -16.57
CA PRO A 174 -6.42 -6.31 -16.46
C PRO A 174 -6.61 -6.78 -15.02
N ALA A 175 -5.95 -6.13 -14.05
CA ALA A 175 -6.10 -6.39 -12.63
C ALA A 175 -5.93 -5.11 -11.81
N LEU A 176 -6.50 -5.10 -10.60
CA LEU A 176 -6.39 -4.03 -9.62
C LEU A 176 -6.13 -4.64 -8.24
N VAL A 177 -5.16 -4.13 -7.52
CA VAL A 177 -4.96 -4.44 -6.10
C VAL A 177 -5.25 -3.20 -5.28
N LEU A 178 -6.23 -3.29 -4.39
CA LEU A 178 -6.60 -2.25 -3.44
C LEU A 178 -5.92 -2.50 -2.10
N PHE A 179 -5.30 -1.46 -1.56
CA PHE A 179 -4.68 -1.44 -0.24
C PHE A 179 -5.61 -0.70 0.70
N HIS A 180 -6.02 -1.33 1.78
CA HIS A 180 -6.89 -0.69 2.75
C HIS A 180 -6.50 -1.04 4.18
N ALA A 181 -6.86 -0.17 5.13
CA ALA A 181 -6.68 -0.40 6.55
C ALA A 181 -7.81 0.30 7.33
N ASP A 182 -8.07 -0.13 8.56
CA ASP A 182 -8.98 0.59 9.44
C ASP A 182 -8.38 1.97 9.77
N ARG A 183 -9.11 3.04 9.47
CA ARG A 183 -8.68 4.43 9.72
C ARG A 183 -8.40 4.74 11.20
N ARG A 184 -8.88 3.91 12.13
CA ARG A 184 -8.62 4.03 13.56
C ARG A 184 -7.22 3.56 13.94
N VAL A 185 -6.58 2.77 13.09
CA VAL A 185 -5.20 2.34 13.32
C VAL A 185 -4.26 3.51 13.08
N ARG A 186 -3.47 3.83 14.10
CA ARG A 186 -2.48 4.90 13.99
C ARG A 186 -1.50 4.56 12.85
N PHE A 187 -1.21 5.56 12.00
CA PHE A 187 -0.35 5.41 10.82
C PHE A 187 -0.86 4.44 9.74
N ALA A 188 -2.16 4.15 9.70
CA ALA A 188 -2.75 3.24 8.71
C ALA A 188 -2.40 3.63 7.26
N GLU A 189 -2.50 4.92 6.93
CA GLU A 189 -2.15 5.45 5.61
C GLU A 189 -0.67 5.26 5.28
N ALA A 190 0.23 5.60 6.20
CA ALA A 190 1.68 5.40 6.02
C ALA A 190 2.02 3.92 5.82
N ASN A 191 1.43 3.02 6.62
CA ASN A 191 1.63 1.58 6.50
C ASN A 191 1.15 1.07 5.12
N ALA A 192 -0.02 1.53 4.65
CA ALA A 192 -0.55 1.15 3.35
C ALA A 192 0.33 1.67 2.19
N ASN A 193 0.87 2.89 2.29
CA ASN A 193 1.78 3.45 1.30
C ASN A 193 3.12 2.70 1.24
N LEU A 194 3.65 2.24 2.37
CA LEU A 194 4.85 1.39 2.39
C LEU A 194 4.59 0.04 1.73
N ALA A 195 3.44 -0.57 2.00
CA ALA A 195 3.04 -1.82 1.35
C ALA A 195 2.84 -1.63 -0.17
N LEU A 196 2.22 -0.53 -0.60
CA LEU A 196 2.08 -0.17 -2.00
C LEU A 196 3.45 0.01 -2.68
N GLN A 197 4.41 0.64 -2.00
CA GLN A 197 5.77 0.81 -2.54
C GLN A 197 6.45 -0.53 -2.77
N ASN A 198 6.38 -1.48 -1.82
CA ASN A 198 6.90 -2.83 -2.02
C ASN A 198 6.23 -3.54 -3.20
N ALA A 199 4.90 -3.46 -3.30
CA ALA A 199 4.15 -4.01 -4.42
C ALA A 199 4.61 -3.45 -5.77
N THR A 200 4.90 -2.14 -5.85
CA THR A 200 5.36 -1.51 -7.10
C THR A 200 6.78 -1.89 -7.51
N PHE A 201 7.57 -2.46 -6.61
CA PHE A 201 8.88 -3.04 -6.96
C PHE A 201 8.79 -4.49 -7.40
N ALA A 202 7.73 -5.19 -6.99
CA ALA A 202 7.51 -6.59 -7.34
C ALA A 202 6.68 -6.78 -8.63
N ALA A 203 5.94 -5.76 -9.05
CA ALA A 203 5.12 -5.74 -10.28
C ALA A 203 5.95 -5.29 -11.49
#